data_64ce714629236adc13f73ae99ede612c
#
_entry.id   64ce714629236adc13f73ae99ede612c
#
_cell.length_a   1.000
_cell.length_b   1.000
_cell.length_c   1.000
_cell.angle_alpha   90.00
_cell.angle_beta   90.00
_cell.angle_gamma   90.00
#
_symmetry.space_group_name_H-M   'P 1'
#
loop_
_entity.id
_entity.type
_entity.pdbx_description
1 polymer ?
#
loop_
_entity_poly.entity_id
_entity_poly.type
_entity_poly.pdbx_seq_one_letter_code
_entity_poly.pdbx_strand_id
1 'polypeptide(L)'
;MGTMFLILAVAFVLSWIPAGVVYLFARRRNSGERAITCPETVSPEVVRVDVGHAAWTELRGEKDLRLTACSRWPEKADCGQDCIAEIESAPDGCLVREKLEGWYRDASCALCGMEIEPIRWFNRRPGLRSPDGRAVSWEEIPARDLPAALATHRAICSDCLVAESFRERFPDRFVDDPWHQVDRRETRSPGPMA
;
A
#
# COMPACT_ATOMS: atom_id res chain seq x y z
N MET A 1 45.57 28.11 13.14
CA MET A 1 44.17 28.52 12.84
C MET A 1 43.40 27.46 12.03
N GLY A 2 44.02 26.76 11.07
CA GLY A 2 43.34 25.74 10.25
C GLY A 2 42.77 24.52 11.00
N THR A 3 43.50 24.01 11.98
CA THR A 3 43.08 22.86 12.77
C THR A 3 41.84 23.13 13.63
N MET A 4 41.73 24.32 14.19
CA MET A 4 40.56 24.73 14.98
C MET A 4 39.33 24.88 14.11
N PHE A 5 39.47 25.41 12.91
CA PHE A 5 38.36 25.49 11.92
C PHE A 5 37.89 24.10 11.49
N LEU A 6 38.81 23.16 11.27
CA LEU A 6 38.49 21.80 10.91
C LEU A 6 37.73 21.09 12.04
N ILE A 7 38.17 21.23 13.30
CA ILE A 7 37.50 20.63 14.46
C ILE A 7 36.06 21.17 14.61
N LEU A 8 35.88 22.47 14.47
CA LEU A 8 34.57 23.11 14.55
C LEU A 8 33.66 22.68 13.40
N ALA A 9 34.18 22.57 12.19
CA ALA A 9 33.43 22.08 11.04
C ALA A 9 32.98 20.59 11.23
N VAL A 10 33.90 19.75 11.70
CA VAL A 10 33.59 18.35 11.99
C VAL A 10 32.55 18.22 13.12
N ALA A 11 32.72 18.98 14.21
CA ALA A 11 31.75 18.99 15.31
C ALA A 11 30.37 19.49 14.84
N PHE A 12 30.30 20.49 13.99
CA PHE A 12 29.09 21.00 13.38
C PHE A 12 28.40 19.91 12.53
N VAL A 13 29.13 19.30 11.61
CA VAL A 13 28.59 18.21 10.75
C VAL A 13 28.09 17.04 11.58
N LEU A 14 28.87 16.61 12.58
CA LEU A 14 28.49 15.49 13.44
C LEU A 14 27.24 15.79 14.28
N SER A 15 27.00 17.04 14.66
CA SER A 15 25.77 17.43 15.40
C SER A 15 24.53 17.47 14.51
N TRP A 16 24.69 17.75 13.20
CA TRP A 16 23.56 17.84 12.26
C TRP A 16 23.17 16.51 11.62
N ILE A 17 24.11 15.54 11.55
CA ILE A 17 23.81 14.21 10.98
C ILE A 17 22.66 13.51 11.74
N PRO A 18 22.66 13.42 13.09
CA PRO A 18 21.55 12.76 13.81
C PRO A 18 20.21 13.45 13.56
N ALA A 19 20.19 14.80 13.58
CA ALA A 19 18.99 15.57 13.31
C ALA A 19 18.45 15.32 11.89
N GLY A 20 19.33 15.26 10.89
CA GLY A 20 18.98 14.93 9.52
C GLY A 20 18.44 13.50 9.37
N VAL A 21 19.05 12.56 10.06
CA VAL A 21 18.57 11.15 10.07
C VAL A 21 17.19 11.05 10.68
N VAL A 22 16.95 11.66 11.84
CA VAL A 22 15.63 11.69 12.50
C VAL A 22 14.60 12.32 11.58
N TYR A 23 14.90 13.48 10.98
CA TYR A 23 14.00 14.16 10.05
C TYR A 23 13.65 13.29 8.84
N LEU A 24 14.64 12.67 8.21
CA LEU A 24 14.41 11.81 7.04
C LEU A 24 13.61 10.55 7.40
N PHE A 25 13.85 9.98 8.57
CA PHE A 25 13.12 8.82 9.05
C PHE A 25 11.66 9.18 9.35
N ALA A 26 11.43 10.26 10.08
CA ALA A 26 10.09 10.78 10.37
C ALA A 26 9.33 11.13 9.09
N ARG A 27 10.01 11.74 8.12
CA ARG A 27 9.44 12.04 6.82
C ARG A 27 9.03 10.78 6.06
N ARG A 28 9.86 9.74 6.04
CA ARG A 28 9.53 8.46 5.37
C ARG A 28 8.36 7.76 6.04
N ARG A 29 8.35 7.71 7.37
CA ARG A 29 7.28 7.09 8.16
C ARG A 29 5.93 7.76 7.94
N ASN A 30 5.90 9.08 7.84
CA ASN A 30 4.66 9.83 7.67
C ASN A 30 4.25 10.02 6.21
N SER A 31 5.06 9.57 5.23
CA SER A 31 4.72 9.65 3.81
C SER A 31 3.71 8.59 3.39
N GLY A 32 2.85 8.93 2.43
CA GLY A 32 1.87 8.02 1.85
C GLY A 32 0.43 8.37 2.18
N GLU A 33 -0.47 7.73 1.45
CA GLU A 33 -1.91 7.82 1.70
C GLU A 33 -2.29 6.86 2.82
N ARG A 34 -3.21 7.31 3.66
CA ARG A 34 -3.74 6.53 4.77
C ARG A 34 -5.23 6.36 4.60
N ALA A 35 -5.69 5.14 4.73
CA ALA A 35 -7.11 4.83 4.81
C ALA A 35 -7.49 4.73 6.28
N ILE A 36 -8.33 5.65 6.72
CA ILE A 36 -8.82 5.80 8.09
C ILE A 36 -10.34 5.69 8.10
N THR A 37 -10.91 5.52 9.29
CA THR A 37 -12.35 5.64 9.48
C THR A 37 -12.67 7.05 9.96
N CYS A 38 -13.43 7.79 9.16
CA CYS A 38 -13.86 9.13 9.57
C CYS A 38 -14.83 9.05 10.77
N PRO A 39 -14.53 9.66 11.91
CA PRO A 39 -15.39 9.56 13.09
C PRO A 39 -16.74 10.24 12.92
N GLU A 40 -16.86 11.26 12.05
CA GLU A 40 -18.12 11.93 11.79
C GLU A 40 -19.10 11.10 10.93
N THR A 41 -18.60 10.37 9.94
CA THR A 41 -19.45 9.64 8.98
C THR A 41 -19.38 8.13 9.14
N VAL A 42 -18.46 7.64 9.98
CA VAL A 42 -18.20 6.20 10.16
C VAL A 42 -17.90 5.52 8.81
N SER A 43 -17.34 6.27 7.86
CA SER A 43 -16.97 5.80 6.52
C SER A 43 -15.46 5.75 6.34
N PRO A 44 -14.95 4.84 5.50
CA PRO A 44 -13.54 4.82 5.15
C PRO A 44 -13.21 6.03 4.27
N GLU A 45 -12.21 6.79 4.71
CA GLU A 45 -11.73 7.97 4.00
C GLU A 45 -10.22 7.91 3.80
N VAL A 46 -9.74 8.59 2.78
CA VAL A 46 -8.32 8.69 2.48
C VAL A 46 -7.80 10.05 2.88
N VAL A 47 -6.72 10.01 3.65
CA VAL A 47 -6.07 11.22 4.13
C VAL A 47 -4.59 11.21 3.82
N ARG A 48 -4.03 12.40 3.75
CA ARG A 48 -2.60 12.62 3.59
C ARG A 48 -2.10 13.54 4.69
N VAL A 49 -1.07 13.09 5.40
CA VAL A 49 -0.45 13.85 6.50
C VAL A 49 0.52 14.89 5.95
N ASP A 50 0.64 16.03 6.61
CA ASP A 50 1.72 16.99 6.39
C ASP A 50 3.04 16.41 6.90
N VAL A 51 3.76 15.82 5.97
CA VAL A 51 5.03 15.12 6.25
C VAL A 51 6.12 16.08 6.73
N GLY A 52 6.11 17.30 6.21
CA GLY A 52 7.09 18.34 6.59
C GLY A 52 6.88 18.81 8.03
N HIS A 53 5.62 19.11 8.35
CA HIS A 53 5.24 19.52 9.71
C HIS A 53 5.48 18.40 10.72
N ALA A 54 5.02 17.18 10.44
CA ALA A 54 5.22 16.02 11.29
C ALA A 54 6.71 15.74 11.57
N ALA A 55 7.57 15.80 10.54
CA ALA A 55 9.00 15.59 10.71
C ALA A 55 9.67 16.71 11.51
N TRP A 56 9.21 17.95 11.34
CA TRP A 56 9.78 19.10 12.05
C TRP A 56 9.38 19.11 13.53
N THR A 57 8.13 18.79 13.87
CA THR A 57 7.66 18.72 15.25
C THR A 57 8.27 17.53 15.98
N GLU A 58 8.43 16.39 15.31
CA GLU A 58 9.12 15.22 15.88
C GLU A 58 10.60 15.52 16.20
N LEU A 59 11.28 16.30 15.35
CA LEU A 59 12.66 16.74 15.62
C LEU A 59 12.76 17.60 16.88
N ARG A 60 11.71 18.33 17.22
CA ARG A 60 11.64 19.16 18.45
C ARG A 60 11.18 18.37 19.69
N GLY A 61 10.88 17.09 19.53
CA GLY A 61 10.34 16.25 20.60
C GLY A 61 8.83 16.43 20.86
N GLU A 62 8.16 17.19 19.99
CA GLU A 62 6.71 17.35 19.97
C GLU A 62 6.14 16.53 18.81
N LYS A 63 5.14 15.72 19.08
CA LYS A 63 4.46 14.97 18.01
C LYS A 63 3.15 15.67 17.69
N ASP A 64 3.14 16.46 16.63
CA ASP A 64 1.96 17.14 16.12
C ASP A 64 1.71 16.74 14.67
N LEU A 65 0.58 16.09 14.41
CA LEU A 65 0.17 15.68 13.08
C LEU A 65 -0.91 16.62 12.55
N ARG A 66 -0.83 16.91 11.26
CA ARG A 66 -1.85 17.67 10.53
C ARG A 66 -2.11 17.01 9.19
N LEU A 67 -3.33 17.14 8.70
CA LEU A 67 -3.67 16.67 7.37
C LEU A 67 -3.40 17.76 6.33
N THR A 68 -2.89 17.36 5.17
CA THR A 68 -2.80 18.21 3.97
C THR A 68 -3.89 17.92 2.98
N ALA A 69 -4.51 16.73 3.05
CA ALA A 69 -5.61 16.35 2.17
C ALA A 69 -6.51 15.32 2.86
N CYS A 70 -7.78 15.37 2.53
CA CYS A 70 -8.79 14.39 2.90
C CYS A 70 -9.73 14.20 1.72
N SER A 71 -10.21 12.98 1.46
CA SER A 71 -11.16 12.69 0.38
C SER A 71 -12.49 13.44 0.52
N ARG A 72 -12.81 13.91 1.72
CA ARG A 72 -14.00 14.75 1.99
C ARG A 72 -13.79 16.25 1.76
N TRP A 73 -12.56 16.67 1.49
CA TRP A 73 -12.29 18.07 1.17
C TRP A 73 -12.52 18.35 -0.33
N PRO A 74 -12.97 19.57 -0.71
CA PRO A 74 -13.14 20.79 0.14
C PRO A 74 -14.46 20.88 0.91
N GLU A 75 -15.42 19.95 0.73
CA GLU A 75 -16.78 20.07 1.28
C GLU A 75 -16.80 20.14 2.83
N LYS A 76 -15.79 19.52 3.47
CA LYS A 76 -15.62 19.48 4.92
C LYS A 76 -14.19 19.86 5.35
N ALA A 77 -13.67 20.95 4.81
CA ALA A 77 -12.34 21.46 5.14
C ALA A 77 -12.22 21.99 6.58
N ASP A 78 -13.34 22.27 7.22
CA ASP A 78 -13.47 22.81 8.59
C ASP A 78 -13.59 21.71 9.68
N CYS A 79 -13.38 20.43 9.33
CA CYS A 79 -13.46 19.34 10.30
C CYS A 79 -12.33 19.43 11.36
N GLY A 80 -12.60 18.94 12.56
CA GLY A 80 -11.65 18.94 13.70
C GLY A 80 -10.45 18.02 13.52
N GLN A 81 -10.39 17.24 12.43
CA GLN A 81 -9.34 16.23 12.14
C GLN A 81 -9.20 15.16 13.25
N ASP A 82 -10.27 14.80 13.93
CA ASP A 82 -10.27 13.81 15.01
C ASP A 82 -9.78 12.42 14.59
N CYS A 83 -9.79 12.15 13.27
CA CYS A 83 -9.21 10.95 12.68
C CYS A 83 -7.68 10.83 12.85
N ILE A 84 -7.00 11.91 13.24
CA ILE A 84 -5.56 11.89 13.55
C ILE A 84 -5.28 10.93 14.72
N ALA A 85 -6.19 10.81 15.67
CA ALA A 85 -6.05 9.87 16.79
C ALA A 85 -5.91 8.40 16.33
N GLU A 86 -6.61 8.00 15.25
CA GLU A 86 -6.45 6.67 14.65
C GLU A 86 -5.04 6.50 14.05
N ILE A 87 -4.54 7.53 13.36
CA ILE A 87 -3.19 7.51 12.78
C ILE A 87 -2.11 7.44 13.86
N GLU A 88 -2.31 8.14 14.97
CA GLU A 88 -1.36 8.13 16.10
C GLU A 88 -1.31 6.79 16.82
N SER A 89 -2.47 6.14 16.97
CA SER A 89 -2.57 4.83 17.61
C SER A 89 -2.00 3.69 16.76
N ALA A 90 -2.12 3.78 15.44
CA ALA A 90 -1.66 2.76 14.49
C ALA A 90 -1.04 3.39 13.22
N PRO A 91 0.11 4.05 13.32
CA PRO A 91 0.68 4.85 12.24
C PRO A 91 0.97 4.04 10.97
N ASP A 92 1.41 2.80 11.11
CA ASP A 92 1.69 1.91 9.96
C ASP A 92 0.41 1.20 9.51
N GLY A 93 -0.47 0.81 10.44
CA GLY A 93 -1.72 0.09 10.14
C GLY A 93 -2.72 0.89 9.29
N CYS A 94 -2.62 2.22 9.26
CA CYS A 94 -3.45 3.08 8.42
C CYS A 94 -2.88 3.28 7.01
N LEU A 95 -1.61 2.95 6.76
CA LEU A 95 -1.02 3.09 5.43
C LEU A 95 -1.67 2.11 4.45
N VAL A 96 -2.13 2.63 3.31
CA VAL A 96 -2.70 1.81 2.22
C VAL A 96 -1.74 0.70 1.80
N ARG A 97 -0.46 1.03 1.70
CA ARG A 97 0.60 0.08 1.37
C ARG A 97 0.67 -1.08 2.36
N GLU A 98 0.67 -0.81 3.66
CA GLU A 98 0.75 -1.83 4.71
C GLU A 98 -0.52 -2.70 4.75
N LYS A 99 -1.69 -2.08 4.51
CA LYS A 99 -2.96 -2.82 4.37
C LYS A 99 -2.90 -3.80 3.20
N LEU A 100 -2.35 -3.38 2.06
CA LEU A 100 -2.15 -4.25 0.90
C LEU A 100 -1.13 -5.36 1.18
N GLU A 101 0.04 -5.03 1.74
CA GLU A 101 1.04 -6.04 2.09
C GLU A 101 0.49 -7.08 3.07
N GLY A 102 -0.30 -6.62 4.06
CA GLY A 102 -0.98 -7.50 5.00
C GLY A 102 -2.01 -8.42 4.33
N TRP A 103 -2.77 -7.89 3.37
CA TRP A 103 -3.82 -8.65 2.69
C TRP A 103 -3.25 -9.71 1.72
N TYR A 104 -2.12 -9.42 1.09
CA TYR A 104 -1.44 -10.39 0.21
C TYR A 104 -0.56 -11.38 0.98
N ARG A 105 -0.29 -11.14 2.25
CA ARG A 105 0.53 -12.05 3.06
C ARG A 105 -0.14 -13.42 3.14
N ASP A 106 0.63 -14.45 2.81
CA ASP A 106 0.17 -15.84 2.79
C ASP A 106 -1.01 -16.12 1.84
N ALA A 107 -1.30 -15.20 0.91
CA ALA A 107 -2.36 -15.35 -0.05
C ALA A 107 -1.92 -16.22 -1.23
N SER A 108 -2.86 -17.05 -1.71
CA SER A 108 -2.69 -17.82 -2.94
C SER A 108 -3.43 -17.17 -4.10
N CYS A 109 -2.86 -17.21 -5.28
CA CYS A 109 -3.46 -16.69 -6.50
C CYS A 109 -4.77 -17.45 -6.83
N ALA A 110 -5.86 -16.71 -6.99
CA ALA A 110 -7.17 -17.29 -7.29
C ALA A 110 -7.27 -17.94 -8.69
N LEU A 111 -6.28 -17.70 -9.57
CA LEU A 111 -6.25 -18.24 -10.92
C LEU A 111 -5.31 -19.44 -11.06
N CYS A 112 -4.06 -19.33 -10.65
CA CYS A 112 -3.07 -20.41 -10.79
C CYS A 112 -2.82 -21.21 -9.51
N GLY A 113 -3.33 -20.77 -8.36
CA GLY A 113 -3.14 -21.44 -7.07
C GLY A 113 -1.76 -21.25 -6.43
N MET A 114 -0.83 -20.58 -7.11
CA MET A 114 0.51 -20.31 -6.60
C MET A 114 0.45 -19.32 -5.44
N GLU A 115 1.34 -19.49 -4.47
CA GLU A 115 1.56 -18.51 -3.41
C GLU A 115 2.01 -17.17 -3.99
N ILE A 116 1.51 -16.08 -3.46
CA ILE A 116 1.86 -14.74 -3.93
C ILE A 116 3.09 -14.27 -3.15
N GLU A 117 4.19 -14.04 -3.89
CA GLU A 117 5.41 -13.49 -3.31
C GLU A 117 5.18 -12.11 -2.67
N PRO A 118 6.01 -11.70 -1.69
CA PRO A 118 5.96 -10.36 -1.10
C PRO A 118 5.98 -9.27 -2.18
N ILE A 119 5.15 -8.25 -2.00
CA ILE A 119 4.96 -7.20 -3.01
C ILE A 119 6.27 -6.47 -3.29
N ARG A 120 6.66 -6.46 -4.55
CA ARG A 120 7.78 -5.65 -5.06
C ARG A 120 7.22 -4.38 -5.70
N TRP A 121 7.14 -3.30 -4.95
CA TRP A 121 6.45 -2.05 -5.34
C TRP A 121 6.91 -1.44 -6.66
N PHE A 122 8.15 -1.68 -7.06
CA PHE A 122 8.72 -1.16 -8.31
C PHE A 122 8.66 -2.17 -9.46
N ASN A 123 8.24 -3.41 -9.19
CA ASN A 123 8.21 -4.48 -10.17
C ASN A 123 7.19 -5.55 -9.72
N ARG A 124 6.54 -6.24 -10.67
CA ARG A 124 5.65 -7.40 -10.42
C ARG A 124 4.65 -7.20 -9.28
N ARG A 125 3.74 -6.25 -9.45
CA ARG A 125 2.68 -6.00 -8.48
C ARG A 125 1.55 -7.00 -8.67
N PRO A 126 1.09 -7.66 -7.63
CA PRO A 126 -0.09 -8.52 -7.70
C PRO A 126 -1.35 -7.70 -7.96
N GLY A 127 -2.43 -8.33 -8.36
CA GLY A 127 -3.71 -7.70 -8.62
C GLY A 127 -4.85 -8.33 -7.86
N LEU A 128 -6.06 -7.92 -8.20
CA LEU A 128 -7.29 -8.42 -7.62
C LEU A 128 -8.17 -9.03 -8.71
N ARG A 129 -8.91 -10.05 -8.36
CA ARG A 129 -9.99 -10.57 -9.17
C ARG A 129 -11.31 -10.14 -8.57
N SER A 130 -12.06 -9.35 -9.30
CA SER A 130 -13.38 -8.90 -8.88
C SER A 130 -14.40 -10.04 -8.86
N PRO A 131 -15.54 -9.90 -8.18
CA PRO A 131 -16.58 -10.92 -8.11
C PRO A 131 -17.16 -11.31 -9.48
N ASP A 132 -17.15 -10.37 -10.45
CA ASP A 132 -17.57 -10.58 -11.85
C ASP A 132 -16.48 -11.28 -12.69
N GLY A 133 -15.31 -11.56 -12.10
CA GLY A 133 -14.25 -12.34 -12.73
C GLY A 133 -13.19 -11.52 -13.45
N ARG A 134 -13.27 -10.19 -13.48
CA ARG A 134 -12.29 -9.32 -14.11
C ARG A 134 -11.00 -9.21 -13.29
N ALA A 135 -9.88 -9.09 -13.97
CA ALA A 135 -8.61 -8.77 -13.35
C ALA A 135 -8.46 -7.25 -13.24
N VAL A 136 -8.23 -6.76 -12.03
CA VAL A 136 -8.13 -5.33 -11.71
C VAL A 136 -6.84 -5.06 -10.98
N SER A 137 -6.15 -3.98 -11.38
CA SER A 137 -5.05 -3.44 -10.59
C SER A 137 -5.60 -2.69 -9.39
N TRP A 138 -5.02 -2.88 -8.21
CA TRP A 138 -5.44 -2.13 -7.03
C TRP A 138 -5.24 -0.61 -7.18
N GLU A 139 -4.38 -0.16 -8.12
CA GLU A 139 -4.19 1.25 -8.47
C GLU A 139 -5.41 1.86 -9.18
N GLU A 140 -6.25 1.04 -9.78
CA GLU A 140 -7.47 1.45 -10.45
C GLU A 140 -8.64 1.64 -9.46
N ILE A 141 -8.48 1.13 -8.25
CA ILE A 141 -9.49 1.22 -7.20
C ILE A 141 -9.22 2.48 -6.38
N PRO A 142 -10.17 3.42 -6.27
CA PRO A 142 -10.02 4.56 -5.39
C PRO A 142 -9.68 4.10 -3.98
N ALA A 143 -8.71 4.74 -3.35
CA ALA A 143 -8.19 4.28 -2.06
C ALA A 143 -9.26 4.22 -0.95
N ARG A 144 -10.31 5.05 -1.03
CA ARG A 144 -11.48 5.01 -0.14
C ARG A 144 -12.31 3.73 -0.31
N ASP A 145 -12.35 3.16 -1.52
CA ASP A 145 -13.12 1.96 -1.85
C ASP A 145 -12.30 0.68 -1.62
N LEU A 146 -10.98 0.82 -1.38
CA LEU A 146 -10.06 -0.27 -1.20
C LEU A 146 -10.45 -1.24 -0.07
N PRO A 147 -10.88 -0.82 1.14
CA PRO A 147 -11.30 -1.75 2.18
C PRO A 147 -12.47 -2.65 1.75
N ALA A 148 -13.45 -2.09 1.05
CA ALA A 148 -14.59 -2.84 0.51
C ALA A 148 -14.17 -3.78 -0.62
N ALA A 149 -13.25 -3.33 -1.48
CA ALA A 149 -12.69 -4.15 -2.55
C ALA A 149 -11.90 -5.34 -1.99
N LEU A 150 -11.04 -5.13 -0.99
CA LEU A 150 -10.29 -6.21 -0.34
C LEU A 150 -11.17 -7.22 0.38
N ALA A 151 -12.36 -6.83 0.83
CA ALA A 151 -13.34 -7.73 1.43
C ALA A 151 -14.08 -8.60 0.40
N THR A 152 -14.20 -8.16 -0.85
CA THR A 152 -15.02 -8.82 -1.89
C THR A 152 -14.21 -9.47 -3.01
N HIS A 153 -13.01 -8.98 -3.27
CA HIS A 153 -12.13 -9.45 -4.33
C HIS A 153 -11.21 -10.58 -3.85
N ARG A 154 -10.61 -11.28 -4.79
CA ARG A 154 -9.64 -12.34 -4.51
C ARG A 154 -8.26 -11.95 -5.04
N ALA A 155 -7.23 -12.39 -4.35
CA ALA A 155 -5.86 -12.12 -4.74
C ALA A 155 -5.47 -12.85 -6.03
N ILE A 156 -4.76 -12.17 -6.94
CA ILE A 156 -4.13 -12.78 -8.11
C ILE A 156 -2.66 -12.34 -8.20
N CYS A 157 -1.78 -13.23 -8.62
CA CYS A 157 -0.37 -12.90 -8.79
C CYS A 157 -0.16 -11.97 -10.00
N SER A 158 1.02 -11.33 -10.05
CA SER A 158 1.37 -10.40 -11.12
C SER A 158 1.28 -11.01 -12.52
N ASP A 159 1.71 -12.27 -12.66
CA ASP A 159 1.73 -12.94 -13.96
C ASP A 159 0.30 -13.22 -14.47
N CYS A 160 -0.59 -13.64 -13.56
CA CYS A 160 -2.00 -13.80 -13.87
C CYS A 160 -2.69 -12.46 -14.16
N LEU A 161 -2.35 -11.40 -13.42
CA LEU A 161 -2.87 -10.05 -13.69
C LEU A 161 -2.51 -9.61 -15.12
N VAL A 162 -1.24 -9.75 -15.50
CA VAL A 162 -0.78 -9.40 -16.85
C VAL A 162 -1.47 -10.25 -17.90
N ALA A 163 -1.56 -11.57 -17.69
CA ALA A 163 -2.19 -12.48 -18.63
C ALA A 163 -3.68 -12.17 -18.86
N GLU A 164 -4.43 -11.93 -17.77
CA GLU A 164 -5.85 -11.59 -17.88
C GLU A 164 -6.07 -10.20 -18.48
N SER A 165 -5.28 -9.20 -18.09
CA SER A 165 -5.34 -7.86 -18.69
C SER A 165 -5.03 -7.88 -20.18
N PHE A 166 -4.10 -8.74 -20.60
CA PHE A 166 -3.77 -8.92 -22.01
C PHE A 166 -4.90 -9.65 -22.77
N ARG A 167 -5.52 -10.66 -22.16
CA ARG A 167 -6.67 -11.39 -22.72
C ARG A 167 -7.87 -10.47 -22.91
N GLU A 168 -8.16 -9.63 -21.93
CA GLU A 168 -9.25 -8.65 -22.02
C GLU A 168 -9.00 -7.61 -23.12
N ARG A 169 -7.73 -7.17 -23.28
CA ARG A 169 -7.35 -6.14 -24.24
C ARG A 169 -7.27 -6.64 -25.68
N PHE A 170 -6.93 -7.92 -25.86
CA PHE A 170 -6.69 -8.52 -27.16
C PHE A 170 -7.38 -9.91 -27.28
N PRO A 171 -8.71 -9.97 -27.19
CA PRO A 171 -9.44 -11.24 -27.18
C PRO A 171 -9.18 -12.08 -28.43
N ASP A 172 -9.06 -11.43 -29.61
CA ASP A 172 -8.84 -12.10 -30.89
C ASP A 172 -7.43 -12.71 -31.06
N ARG A 173 -6.49 -12.35 -30.18
CA ARG A 173 -5.13 -12.85 -30.20
C ARG A 173 -4.89 -14.01 -29.23
N PHE A 174 -5.81 -14.23 -28.32
CA PHE A 174 -5.79 -15.37 -27.41
C PHE A 174 -6.51 -16.53 -28.08
N VAL A 175 -5.76 -17.39 -28.70
CA VAL A 175 -6.25 -18.73 -29.05
C VAL A 175 -6.15 -19.53 -27.75
N ASP A 176 -7.30 -19.98 -27.22
CA ASP A 176 -7.31 -20.96 -26.14
C ASP A 176 -6.60 -22.21 -26.68
N ASP A 177 -5.32 -22.35 -26.35
CA ASP A 177 -4.56 -23.53 -26.74
C ASP A 177 -5.13 -24.74 -25.96
N PRO A 178 -5.70 -25.72 -26.64
CA PRO A 178 -6.33 -26.87 -25.99
C PRO A 178 -5.34 -27.65 -25.10
N TRP A 179 -4.04 -27.49 -25.33
CA TRP A 179 -2.99 -28.18 -24.60
C TRP A 179 -2.83 -27.71 -23.15
N HIS A 180 -3.16 -26.45 -22.81
CA HIS A 180 -3.20 -25.98 -21.43
C HIS A 180 -4.36 -26.49 -20.60
N GLN A 181 -5.39 -27.09 -21.23
CA GLN A 181 -6.51 -27.72 -20.51
C GLN A 181 -6.17 -29.15 -20.06
N VAL A 182 -5.22 -29.82 -20.71
CA VAL A 182 -4.83 -31.19 -20.38
C VAL A 182 -4.00 -31.21 -19.10
N ASP A 183 -3.10 -30.25 -18.91
CA ASP A 183 -2.21 -30.18 -17.76
C ASP A 183 -2.93 -29.90 -16.42
N ARG A 184 -4.09 -29.21 -16.46
CA ARG A 184 -4.93 -28.99 -15.28
C ARG A 184 -5.68 -30.24 -14.81
N ARG A 185 -5.85 -31.24 -15.63
CA ARG A 185 -6.54 -32.49 -15.27
C ARG A 185 -5.58 -33.51 -14.66
N GLU A 186 -4.31 -33.48 -15.04
CA GLU A 186 -3.31 -34.44 -14.54
C GLU A 186 -2.78 -34.08 -13.14
N THR A 187 -2.84 -32.82 -12.72
CA THR A 187 -2.45 -32.42 -11.35
C THR A 187 -3.51 -32.71 -10.29
N ARG A 188 -4.69 -33.22 -10.68
CA ARG A 188 -5.66 -33.75 -9.73
C ARG A 188 -5.29 -35.19 -9.40
N SER A 189 -4.36 -35.38 -8.47
CA SER A 189 -4.04 -36.69 -7.89
C SER A 189 -5.31 -37.41 -7.47
N PRO A 190 -5.51 -38.69 -7.85
CA PRO A 190 -6.59 -39.49 -7.31
C PRO A 190 -6.36 -39.63 -5.80
N GLY A 191 -7.37 -39.25 -5.02
CA GLY A 191 -7.36 -39.48 -3.58
C GLY A 191 -7.13 -40.96 -3.26
N PRO A 192 -6.63 -41.26 -2.05
CA PRO A 192 -6.36 -42.65 -1.67
C PRO A 192 -7.65 -43.46 -1.71
N MET A 193 -7.61 -44.53 -2.46
CA MET A 193 -8.67 -45.56 -2.40
C MET A 193 -8.66 -46.22 -1.03
N ALA A 194 -9.81 -46.20 -0.39
CA ALA A 194 -10.08 -46.85 0.87
C ALA A 194 -10.06 -48.40 0.72
#